data_750ad217f07d08809a8b888fe157b8fb
#
_entry.id   750ad217f07d08809a8b888fe157b8fb
#
_cell.length_a   1.000
_cell.length_b   1.000
_cell.length_c   1.000
_cell.angle_alpha   90.00
_cell.angle_beta   90.00
_cell.angle_gamma   90.00
#
_symmetry.space_group_name_H-M   'P 1'
#
loop_
_entity.id
_entity.type
_entity.pdbx_description
1 polymer ?
#
loop_
_entity_poly.entity_id
_entity_poly.type
_entity_poly.pdbx_seq_one_letter_code
_entity_poly.pdbx_strand_id
1 'polypeptide(L)'
;MNNLEKVCAFLDDAKTYYLATVEGDQPRVRPFGTALLHDGKLYIQTGKIKPVSRQIAANPKVEICAFHGGKWLRLAGELVDDYRREVKEAMLEKMPGLKGMYSPDDGNMQMLAFAHGTATFCSFTEAPETFDF
;
A
#
# COMPACT_ATOMS: atom_id res chain seq x y z
N MET A 1 11.92 9.22 13.39
CA MET A 1 10.95 8.48 12.57
C MET A 1 10.90 7.04 13.02
N ASN A 2 9.72 6.50 13.32
CA ASN A 2 9.58 5.08 13.61
C ASN A 2 9.62 4.25 12.31
N ASN A 3 9.55 2.93 12.43
CA ASN A 3 9.71 2.03 11.28
C ASN A 3 8.59 2.21 10.22
N LEU A 4 7.33 2.34 10.65
CA LEU A 4 6.23 2.57 9.72
C LEU A 4 6.31 3.93 9.04
N GLU A 5 6.75 4.95 9.76
CA GLU A 5 6.97 6.26 9.17
C GLU A 5 8.06 6.22 8.08
N LYS A 6 9.13 5.44 8.30
CA LYS A 6 10.16 5.23 7.27
C LYS A 6 9.60 4.57 6.03
N VAL A 7 8.76 3.54 6.21
CA VAL A 7 8.11 2.85 5.09
C VAL A 7 7.21 3.80 4.31
N CYS A 8 6.33 4.52 5.00
CA CYS A 8 5.41 5.44 4.35
C CYS A 8 6.16 6.56 3.62
N ALA A 9 7.20 7.14 4.25
CA ALA A 9 8.01 8.17 3.63
C ALA A 9 8.71 7.67 2.35
N PHE A 10 9.21 6.43 2.37
CA PHE A 10 9.85 5.85 1.18
C PHE A 10 8.85 5.68 0.04
N LEU A 11 7.64 5.21 0.33
CA LEU A 11 6.57 5.09 -0.66
C LEU A 11 6.18 6.46 -1.23
N ASP A 12 6.07 7.47 -0.38
CA ASP A 12 5.77 8.84 -0.80
C ASP A 12 6.87 9.40 -1.70
N ASP A 13 8.13 9.18 -1.36
CA ASP A 13 9.28 9.66 -2.14
C ASP A 13 9.38 8.94 -3.49
N ALA A 14 9.12 7.65 -3.52
CA ALA A 14 9.12 6.87 -4.75
C ALA A 14 7.97 7.25 -5.67
N LYS A 15 6.86 7.73 -5.11
CA LYS A 15 5.62 8.11 -5.80
C LYS A 15 4.89 6.94 -6.42
N THR A 16 5.54 6.18 -7.28
CA THR A 16 5.00 4.96 -7.87
C THR A 16 5.70 3.76 -7.25
N TYR A 17 4.92 2.80 -6.80
CA TYR A 17 5.41 1.51 -6.38
C TYR A 17 4.58 0.42 -7.09
N TYR A 18 5.01 -0.83 -6.99
CA TYR A 18 4.35 -1.95 -7.64
C TYR A 18 3.83 -2.90 -6.60
N LEU A 19 2.54 -3.23 -6.73
CA LEU A 19 1.84 -4.13 -5.82
C LEU A 19 1.61 -5.47 -6.51
N ALA A 20 2.14 -6.54 -5.93
CA ALA A 20 1.92 -7.90 -6.38
C ALA A 20 0.82 -8.56 -5.55
N THR A 21 -0.07 -9.26 -6.26
CA THR A 21 -1.15 -10.08 -5.68
C THR A 21 -1.15 -11.45 -6.33
N VAL A 22 -2.00 -12.34 -5.85
CA VAL A 22 -2.15 -13.68 -6.42
C VAL A 22 -3.60 -13.87 -6.90
N GLU A 23 -3.74 -14.36 -8.12
CA GLU A 23 -5.03 -14.76 -8.68
C GLU A 23 -4.95 -16.26 -8.99
N GLY A 24 -5.51 -17.09 -8.11
CA GLY A 24 -5.28 -18.53 -8.16
C GLY A 24 -3.80 -18.83 -7.87
N ASP A 25 -3.09 -19.36 -8.83
CA ASP A 25 -1.64 -19.57 -8.76
C ASP A 25 -0.85 -18.58 -9.62
N GLN A 26 -1.52 -17.59 -10.23
CA GLN A 26 -0.90 -16.60 -11.10
C GLN A 26 -0.54 -15.34 -10.32
N PRO A 27 0.75 -14.96 -10.24
CA PRO A 27 1.13 -13.65 -9.73
C PRO A 27 0.60 -12.54 -10.65
N ARG A 28 0.11 -11.47 -10.03
CA ARG A 28 -0.32 -10.26 -10.74
C ARG A 28 0.42 -9.07 -10.17
N VAL A 29 0.78 -8.10 -11.00
CA VAL A 29 1.48 -6.89 -10.55
C VAL A 29 0.94 -5.67 -11.32
N ARG A 30 0.85 -4.53 -10.64
CA ARG A 30 0.43 -3.25 -11.21
C ARG A 30 0.98 -2.09 -10.42
N PRO A 31 1.06 -0.90 -11.04
CA PRO A 31 1.50 0.30 -10.31
C PRO A 31 0.42 0.80 -9.34
N PHE A 32 0.87 1.29 -8.21
CA PHE A 32 0.10 2.01 -7.19
C PHE A 32 0.85 3.29 -6.83
N GLY A 33 0.17 4.25 -6.21
CA GLY A 33 0.79 5.52 -5.84
C GLY A 33 0.31 6.11 -4.53
N THR A 34 -0.49 5.38 -3.75
CA THR A 34 -1.07 5.90 -2.52
C THR A 34 -0.43 5.29 -1.28
N ALA A 35 -0.28 6.10 -0.23
CA ALA A 35 0.18 5.62 1.08
C ALA A 35 -0.33 6.58 2.15
N LEU A 36 -0.76 6.04 3.28
CA LEU A 36 -1.25 6.82 4.40
C LEU A 36 -0.93 6.11 5.70
N LEU A 37 -0.39 6.86 6.66
CA LEU A 37 -0.35 6.40 8.07
C LEU A 37 -1.55 6.99 8.79
N HIS A 38 -2.33 6.14 9.42
CA HIS A 38 -3.51 6.54 10.17
C HIS A 38 -3.74 5.55 11.31
N ASP A 39 -3.89 6.06 12.53
CA ASP A 39 -4.05 5.23 13.73
C ASP A 39 -2.98 4.13 13.87
N GLY A 40 -1.74 4.46 13.53
CA GLY A 40 -0.62 3.53 13.65
C GLY A 40 -0.58 2.41 12.60
N LYS A 41 -1.39 2.50 11.55
CA LYS A 41 -1.45 1.53 10.46
C LYS A 41 -1.07 2.16 9.14
N LEU A 42 -0.50 1.35 8.27
CA LEU A 42 -0.19 1.74 6.89
C LEU A 42 -1.33 1.32 5.97
N TYR A 43 -1.85 2.30 5.23
CA TYR A 43 -2.95 2.12 4.28
C TYR A 43 -2.50 2.38 2.86
N ILE A 44 -3.09 1.63 1.93
CA ILE A 44 -3.09 1.94 0.50
C ILE A 44 -4.53 2.02 0.01
N GLN A 45 -4.76 2.64 -1.14
CA GLN A 45 -6.11 2.90 -1.65
C GLN A 45 -6.27 2.31 -3.04
N THR A 46 -7.46 1.76 -3.31
CA THR A 46 -7.86 1.31 -4.64
C THR A 46 -9.37 1.53 -4.84
N GLY A 47 -9.91 1.01 -5.93
CA GLY A 47 -11.34 0.99 -6.21
C GLY A 47 -11.87 -0.44 -6.20
N LYS A 48 -13.04 -0.65 -5.61
CA LYS A 48 -13.66 -1.98 -5.49
C LYS A 48 -13.95 -2.65 -6.83
N ILE A 49 -14.16 -1.85 -7.88
CA ILE A 49 -14.44 -2.38 -9.23
C ILE A 49 -13.19 -2.94 -9.92
N LYS A 50 -11.99 -2.67 -9.39
CA LYS A 50 -10.75 -3.14 -10.00
C LYS A 50 -10.47 -4.62 -9.70
N PRO A 51 -9.83 -5.36 -10.64
CA PRO A 51 -9.46 -6.76 -10.41
C PRO A 51 -8.62 -6.96 -9.15
N VAL A 52 -7.73 -6.02 -8.81
CA VAL A 52 -6.88 -6.11 -7.62
C VAL A 52 -7.70 -6.24 -6.33
N SER A 53 -8.83 -5.55 -6.24
CA SER A 53 -9.70 -5.64 -5.07
C SER A 53 -10.25 -7.05 -4.88
N ARG A 54 -10.67 -7.70 -5.95
CA ARG A 54 -11.16 -9.09 -5.91
C ARG A 54 -10.04 -10.08 -5.58
N GLN A 55 -8.85 -9.84 -6.11
CA GLN A 55 -7.69 -10.69 -5.83
C GLN A 55 -7.32 -10.65 -4.35
N ILE A 56 -7.29 -9.46 -3.74
CA ILE A 56 -6.99 -9.29 -2.31
C ILE A 56 -8.09 -9.89 -1.44
N ALA A 57 -9.36 -9.77 -1.84
CA ALA A 57 -10.46 -10.39 -1.10
C ALA A 57 -10.33 -11.92 -1.07
N ALA A 58 -9.90 -12.54 -2.16
CA ALA A 58 -9.70 -13.99 -2.25
C ALA A 58 -8.41 -14.45 -1.57
N ASN A 59 -7.34 -13.64 -1.67
CA ASN A 59 -6.04 -13.93 -1.04
C ASN A 59 -5.42 -12.61 -0.58
N PRO A 60 -5.40 -12.33 0.73
CA PRO A 60 -4.92 -11.05 1.25
C PRO A 60 -3.40 -10.86 1.21
N LYS A 61 -2.65 -11.90 0.87
CA LYS A 61 -1.18 -11.84 0.81
C LYS A 61 -0.74 -11.01 -0.38
N VAL A 62 0.11 -10.03 -0.10
CA VAL A 62 0.62 -9.09 -1.11
C VAL A 62 2.10 -8.83 -0.89
N GLU A 63 2.74 -8.31 -1.92
CA GLU A 63 4.07 -7.73 -1.78
C GLU A 63 4.16 -6.44 -2.58
N ILE A 64 4.78 -5.43 -1.98
CA ILE A 64 5.10 -4.15 -2.62
C ILE A 64 6.59 -4.12 -2.94
N CYS A 65 6.94 -3.55 -4.09
CA CYS A 65 8.31 -3.17 -4.41
C CYS A 65 8.32 -1.71 -4.85
N ALA A 66 9.14 -0.89 -4.19
CA ALA A 66 9.34 0.51 -4.52
C ALA A 66 10.83 0.80 -4.70
N PHE A 67 11.20 1.53 -5.75
CA PHE A 67 12.59 1.88 -6.03
C PHE A 67 12.76 3.39 -5.98
N HIS A 68 13.73 3.87 -5.20
CA HIS A 68 14.02 5.30 -5.08
C HIS A 68 15.44 5.52 -4.57
N GLY A 69 16.16 6.44 -5.21
CA GLY A 69 17.49 6.85 -4.75
C GLY A 69 18.52 5.72 -4.71
N GLY A 70 18.45 4.78 -5.66
CA GLY A 70 19.38 3.66 -5.73
C GLY A 70 19.10 2.55 -4.71
N LYS A 71 18.01 2.67 -3.96
CA LYS A 71 17.55 1.67 -2.96
C LYS A 71 16.17 1.19 -3.32
N TRP A 72 15.79 0.02 -2.78
CA TRP A 72 14.42 -0.42 -2.93
C TRP A 72 13.88 -1.00 -1.64
N LEU A 73 12.56 -0.84 -1.50
CA LEU A 73 11.79 -1.38 -0.39
C LEU A 73 10.99 -2.57 -0.90
N ARG A 74 11.08 -3.69 -0.18
CA ARG A 74 10.16 -4.80 -0.34
C ARG A 74 9.30 -4.86 0.92
N LEU A 75 7.99 -4.92 0.72
CA LEU A 75 7.03 -4.91 1.82
C LEU A 75 6.05 -6.05 1.58
N ALA A 76 6.21 -7.13 2.33
CA ALA A 76 5.34 -8.31 2.25
C ALA A 76 4.38 -8.30 3.43
N GLY A 77 3.11 -8.61 3.19
CA GLY A 77 2.13 -8.64 4.26
C GLY A 77 0.75 -9.06 3.80
N GLU A 78 -0.23 -8.80 4.65
CA GLU A 78 -1.63 -9.08 4.37
C GLU A 78 -2.44 -7.81 4.50
N LEU A 79 -3.32 -7.57 3.52
CA LEU A 79 -4.19 -6.40 3.49
C LEU A 79 -5.61 -6.76 3.96
N VAL A 80 -6.20 -5.86 4.73
CA VAL A 80 -7.60 -5.96 5.18
C VAL A 80 -8.35 -4.69 4.82
N ASP A 81 -9.60 -4.83 4.41
CA ASP A 81 -10.46 -3.70 4.08
C ASP A 81 -10.85 -2.95 5.35
N ASP A 82 -10.76 -1.63 5.30
CA ASP A 82 -11.21 -0.74 6.36
C ASP A 82 -12.33 0.15 5.80
N TYR A 83 -13.57 -0.11 6.22
CA TYR A 83 -14.75 0.55 5.68
C TYR A 83 -15.03 1.94 6.28
N ARG A 84 -14.22 2.38 7.26
CA ARG A 84 -14.50 3.61 7.98
C ARG A 84 -14.36 4.83 7.08
N ARG A 85 -15.36 5.70 7.12
CA ARG A 85 -15.37 6.94 6.36
C ARG A 85 -14.15 7.83 6.68
N GLU A 86 -13.79 7.92 7.96
CA GLU A 86 -12.68 8.78 8.40
C GLU A 86 -11.34 8.44 7.73
N VAL A 87 -11.10 7.15 7.43
CA VAL A 87 -9.88 6.73 6.76
C VAL A 87 -9.89 7.16 5.30
N LYS A 88 -11.03 7.04 4.63
CA LYS A 88 -11.20 7.54 3.26
C LYS A 88 -10.99 9.05 3.18
N GLU A 89 -11.57 9.79 4.12
CA GLU A 89 -11.40 11.24 4.20
C GLU A 89 -9.95 11.63 4.44
N ALA A 90 -9.24 10.91 5.33
CA ALA A 90 -7.83 11.17 5.61
C ALA A 90 -6.96 10.96 4.37
N MET A 91 -7.23 9.93 3.58
CA MET A 91 -6.51 9.69 2.32
C MET A 91 -6.77 10.81 1.31
N LEU A 92 -8.01 11.24 1.16
CA LEU A 92 -8.37 12.33 0.24
C LEU A 92 -7.79 13.67 0.68
N GLU A 93 -7.64 13.89 1.98
CA GLU A 93 -6.98 15.08 2.50
C GLU A 93 -5.49 15.08 2.18
N LYS A 94 -4.81 13.94 2.38
CA LYS A 94 -3.40 13.79 2.05
C LYS A 94 -3.15 13.88 0.54
N MET A 95 -4.04 13.27 -0.26
CA MET A 95 -3.89 13.15 -1.72
C MET A 95 -5.13 13.70 -2.43
N PRO A 96 -5.29 15.03 -2.47
CA PRO A 96 -6.51 15.66 -3.02
C PRO A 96 -6.73 15.39 -4.51
N GLY A 97 -5.68 15.00 -5.26
CA GLY A 97 -5.83 14.59 -6.65
C GLY A 97 -6.75 13.39 -6.87
N LEU A 98 -6.98 12.58 -5.82
CA LEU A 98 -7.92 11.45 -5.91
C LEU A 98 -9.38 11.90 -5.98
N LYS A 99 -9.70 13.12 -5.56
CA LYS A 99 -11.09 13.62 -5.52
C LYS A 99 -11.75 13.69 -6.91
N GLY A 100 -10.97 13.70 -7.97
CA GLY A 100 -11.50 13.63 -9.33
C GLY A 100 -12.04 12.27 -9.73
N MET A 101 -11.66 11.22 -8.98
CA MET A 101 -12.02 9.82 -9.29
C MET A 101 -12.78 9.13 -8.17
N TYR A 102 -12.59 9.56 -6.93
CA TYR A 102 -13.13 8.89 -5.74
C TYR A 102 -13.76 9.87 -4.77
N SER A 103 -14.76 9.38 -4.03
CA SER A 103 -15.31 10.08 -2.87
C SER A 103 -15.65 9.05 -1.78
N PRO A 104 -15.78 9.47 -0.51
CA PRO A 104 -16.10 8.53 0.56
C PRO A 104 -17.45 7.81 0.38
N ASP A 105 -18.36 8.40 -0.38
CA ASP A 105 -19.73 7.91 -0.57
C ASP A 105 -19.96 7.26 -1.94
N ASP A 106 -18.92 7.08 -2.75
CA ASP A 106 -19.09 6.58 -4.12
C ASP A 106 -19.32 5.07 -4.21
N GLY A 107 -19.23 4.34 -3.09
CA GLY A 107 -19.36 2.89 -3.07
C GLY A 107 -18.21 2.13 -3.75
N ASN A 108 -17.18 2.83 -4.19
CA ASN A 108 -16.06 2.29 -4.92
C ASN A 108 -14.72 2.46 -4.21
N MET A 109 -14.49 3.61 -3.59
CA MET A 109 -13.23 3.88 -2.88
C MET A 109 -12.99 2.84 -1.78
N GLN A 110 -11.83 2.18 -1.82
CA GLN A 110 -11.46 1.15 -0.86
C GLN A 110 -10.14 1.49 -0.20
N MET A 111 -10.14 1.46 1.13
CA MET A 111 -8.95 1.62 1.95
C MET A 111 -8.52 0.26 2.47
N LEU A 112 -7.25 -0.07 2.24
CA LEU A 112 -6.68 -1.36 2.61
C LEU A 112 -5.56 -1.13 3.62
N ALA A 113 -5.69 -1.71 4.80
CA ALA A 113 -4.68 -1.63 5.85
C ALA A 113 -3.80 -2.87 5.85
N PHE A 114 -2.50 -2.69 6.07
CA PHE A 114 -1.65 -3.83 6.41
C PHE A 114 -1.98 -4.29 7.83
N ALA A 115 -2.51 -5.52 7.94
CA ALA A 115 -2.77 -6.14 9.24
C ALA A 115 -1.45 -6.44 9.94
N HIS A 116 -0.46 -6.86 9.18
CA HIS A 116 0.93 -7.04 9.57
C HIS A 116 1.77 -7.06 8.30
N GLY A 117 3.08 -6.88 8.45
CA GLY A 117 3.99 -6.93 7.31
C GLY A 117 5.44 -7.03 7.73
N THR A 118 6.27 -7.36 6.75
CA THR A 118 7.73 -7.37 6.87
C THR A 118 8.28 -6.42 5.82
N ALA A 119 9.00 -5.41 6.27
CA ALA A 119 9.65 -4.43 5.41
C ALA A 119 11.14 -4.75 5.32
N THR A 120 11.68 -4.76 4.09
CA THR A 120 13.10 -4.97 3.83
C THR A 120 13.60 -3.84 2.94
N PHE A 121 14.53 -3.03 3.46
CA PHE A 121 15.22 -2.01 2.68
C PHE A 121 16.49 -2.61 2.11
N CYS A 122 16.65 -2.53 0.80
CA CYS A 122 17.74 -3.14 0.04
C CYS A 122 18.54 -2.08 -0.73
N SER A 123 19.80 -2.38 -0.96
CA SER A 123 20.65 -1.63 -1.87
C SER A 123 21.65 -2.57 -2.52
N PHE A 124 22.41 -2.06 -3.50
CA PHE A 124 23.45 -2.86 -4.16
C PHE A 124 24.75 -2.95 -3.34
N THR A 125 24.89 -2.13 -2.30
CA THR A 125 26.16 -1.96 -1.59
C THR A 125 26.09 -2.26 -0.10
N GLU A 126 24.91 -2.17 0.52
CA GLU A 126 24.75 -2.35 1.96
C GLU A 126 23.96 -3.62 2.27
N ALA A 127 24.14 -4.15 3.47
CA ALA A 127 23.33 -5.27 3.94
C ALA A 127 21.85 -4.86 4.05
N PRO A 128 20.91 -5.77 3.76
CA PRO A 128 19.49 -5.46 3.93
C PRO A 128 19.13 -5.15 5.38
N GLU A 129 18.22 -4.20 5.56
CA GLU A 129 17.61 -3.88 6.85
C GLU A 129 16.18 -4.38 6.83
N THR A 130 15.83 -5.27 7.76
CA THR A 130 14.51 -5.90 7.81
C THR A 130 13.86 -5.69 9.16
N PHE A 131 12.57 -5.39 9.17
CA PHE A 131 11.77 -5.33 10.40
C PHE A 131 10.32 -5.71 10.12
N ASP A 132 9.65 -6.18 11.16
CA ASP A 132 8.22 -6.52 11.14
C ASP A 132 7.39 -5.39 11.75
N PHE A 133 6.13 -5.33 11.36
CA PHE A 133 5.16 -4.39 11.94
C PHE A 133 3.76 -4.96 11.92
#